data_30b07e29594f1cd21f750dcf4aea61a4
#
_entry.id   30b07e29594f1cd21f750dcf4aea61a4
#
_cell.length_a   1.000
_cell.length_b   1.000
_cell.length_c   1.000
_cell.angle_alpha   90.00
_cell.angle_beta   90.00
_cell.angle_gamma   90.00
#
_symmetry.space_group_name_H-M   'P 1'
#
loop_
_entity.id
_entity.type
_entity.pdbx_description
1 polymer ?
#
loop_
_entity_poly.entity_id
_entity_poly.type
_entity_poly.pdbx_seq_one_letter_code
_entity_poly.pdbx_strand_id
1 'polypeptide(L)'
;KGCHLLAAGTHPDDFVLEPEEVDKAIRVDQVRELVSFVVQTAQLGGRKVVLLEPVEAMNLNAANALLKSLEEPSGDTVLLLVSHQPSRLLPTVKSRCVQQACPLPSTGESLLWLRSALADVEDAQVQDLLQLAGGSPLEAVRLHGQGVLAQRAQVVDGVKKLIKQQIGVSQLAESWNAVPLILLFDWFCDWAQLMLRYQMTRDESGLGLADMHKVVQYLAEKTSQNKVLALQDWLLAQRQKVLGKANLNRVLLLEALLVQWASLPGPG
;
A
#
# COMPACT_ATOMS: atom_id res chain seq x y z
N LYS A 1 29.97 0.12 -20.19
CA LYS A 1 29.38 1.37 -20.71
C LYS A 1 27.86 1.37 -20.55
N GLY A 2 27.13 0.30 -20.95
CA GLY A 2 25.67 0.21 -20.81
C GLY A 2 25.20 0.34 -19.36
N CYS A 3 25.77 -0.37 -18.37
CA CYS A 3 25.38 -0.30 -16.97
C CYS A 3 25.50 1.12 -16.38
N HIS A 4 26.48 1.92 -16.78
CA HIS A 4 26.60 3.31 -16.34
C HIS A 4 25.50 4.20 -16.92
N LEU A 5 25.11 3.97 -18.17
CA LEU A 5 24.03 4.71 -18.81
C LEU A 5 22.66 4.36 -18.17
N LEU A 6 22.43 3.07 -17.87
CA LEU A 6 21.24 2.64 -17.14
C LEU A 6 21.17 3.27 -15.74
N ALA A 7 22.26 3.22 -14.99
CA ALA A 7 22.33 3.84 -13.65
C ALA A 7 22.12 5.36 -13.68
N ALA A 8 22.52 6.02 -14.79
CA ALA A 8 22.31 7.45 -15.00
C ALA A 8 20.92 7.79 -15.60
N GLY A 9 20.08 6.80 -15.93
CA GLY A 9 18.80 7.01 -16.60
C GLY A 9 18.90 7.60 -18.02
N THR A 10 20.05 7.40 -18.68
CA THR A 10 20.35 8.00 -20.00
C THR A 10 20.66 6.96 -21.07
N HIS A 11 20.24 5.71 -20.86
CA HIS A 11 20.47 4.65 -21.85
C HIS A 11 19.55 4.85 -23.06
N PRO A 12 20.07 4.96 -24.29
CA PRO A 12 19.26 5.32 -25.45
C PRO A 12 18.30 4.22 -25.91
N ASP A 13 18.51 2.98 -25.47
CA ASP A 13 17.64 1.83 -25.79
C ASP A 13 16.76 1.39 -24.60
N ASP A 14 16.68 2.22 -23.55
CA ASP A 14 15.83 2.02 -22.37
C ASP A 14 14.83 3.17 -22.25
N PHE A 15 13.56 2.84 -22.00
CA PHE A 15 12.49 3.81 -21.84
C PHE A 15 11.62 3.44 -20.64
N VAL A 16 11.57 4.32 -19.65
CA VAL A 16 10.74 4.16 -18.46
C VAL A 16 9.55 5.11 -18.55
N LEU A 17 8.36 4.55 -18.43
CA LEU A 17 7.11 5.31 -18.42
C LEU A 17 6.40 5.16 -17.08
N GLU A 18 6.34 6.25 -16.34
CA GLU A 18 5.67 6.39 -15.07
C GLU A 18 4.71 7.59 -15.09
N PRO A 19 3.73 7.67 -14.17
CA PRO A 19 2.96 8.88 -13.97
C PRO A 19 3.86 10.08 -13.63
N GLU A 20 3.57 11.26 -14.15
CA GLU A 20 4.32 12.49 -13.86
C GLU A 20 4.33 12.86 -12.37
N GLU A 21 3.29 12.49 -11.65
CA GLU A 21 3.17 12.62 -10.21
C GLU A 21 2.50 11.36 -9.66
N VAL A 22 2.81 11.04 -8.42
CA VAL A 22 2.15 9.95 -7.70
C VAL A 22 0.62 10.16 -7.75
N ASP A 23 -0.12 9.12 -8.09
CA ASP A 23 -1.59 9.07 -8.23
C ASP A 23 -2.16 9.81 -9.46
N LYS A 24 -1.34 10.32 -10.38
CA LYS A 24 -1.83 10.80 -11.68
C LYS A 24 -1.94 9.65 -12.69
N ALA A 25 -2.85 9.83 -13.63
CA ALA A 25 -2.99 8.89 -14.74
C ALA A 25 -1.89 9.10 -15.78
N ILE A 26 -1.39 8.01 -16.34
CA ILE A 26 -0.55 8.02 -17.54
C ILE A 26 -1.46 8.45 -18.73
N ARG A 27 -1.08 9.54 -19.38
CA ARG A 27 -1.86 10.15 -20.47
C ARG A 27 -1.49 9.55 -21.82
N VAL A 28 -2.37 9.72 -22.78
CA VAL A 28 -2.18 9.20 -24.13
C VAL A 28 -0.94 9.77 -24.82
N ASP A 29 -0.55 11.01 -24.53
CA ASP A 29 0.62 11.64 -25.16
C ASP A 29 1.91 11.00 -24.67
N GLN A 30 2.02 10.65 -23.39
CA GLN A 30 3.16 9.90 -22.84
C GLN A 30 3.28 8.50 -23.49
N VAL A 31 2.14 7.83 -23.74
CA VAL A 31 2.16 6.54 -24.45
C VAL A 31 2.51 6.71 -25.91
N ARG A 32 2.15 7.83 -26.57
CA ARG A 32 2.60 8.10 -27.94
C ARG A 32 4.12 8.28 -28.06
N GLU A 33 4.75 8.91 -27.05
CA GLU A 33 6.20 9.01 -26.98
C GLU A 33 6.84 7.61 -26.86
N LEU A 34 6.31 6.75 -25.98
CA LEU A 34 6.71 5.36 -25.87
C LEU A 34 6.58 4.62 -27.22
N VAL A 35 5.43 4.73 -27.89
CA VAL A 35 5.19 4.11 -29.19
C VAL A 35 6.20 4.63 -30.25
N SER A 36 6.49 5.92 -30.24
CA SER A 36 7.50 6.52 -31.13
C SER A 36 8.90 5.97 -30.84
N PHE A 37 9.23 5.76 -29.57
CA PHE A 37 10.50 5.11 -29.18
C PHE A 37 10.55 3.64 -29.65
N VAL A 38 9.46 2.89 -29.51
CA VAL A 38 9.41 1.48 -29.93
C VAL A 38 9.69 1.30 -31.41
N VAL A 39 9.19 2.21 -32.26
CA VAL A 39 9.37 2.14 -33.74
C VAL A 39 10.82 2.41 -34.20
N GLN A 40 11.61 3.11 -33.39
CA GLN A 40 13.02 3.41 -33.74
C GLN A 40 13.91 2.16 -33.63
N THR A 41 15.02 2.14 -34.33
CA THR A 41 16.05 1.09 -34.20
C THR A 41 16.90 1.31 -32.95
N ALA A 42 17.37 0.20 -32.35
CA ALA A 42 18.30 0.26 -31.21
C ALA A 42 19.59 0.99 -31.57
N GLN A 43 20.06 1.92 -30.74
CA GLN A 43 21.21 2.77 -31.02
C GLN A 43 22.55 2.12 -30.63
N LEU A 44 22.55 1.30 -29.55
CA LEU A 44 23.77 0.64 -29.08
C LEU A 44 23.90 -0.81 -29.62
N GLY A 45 22.97 -1.21 -30.47
CA GLY A 45 22.88 -2.57 -30.98
C GLY A 45 22.39 -3.55 -29.92
N GLY A 46 21.38 -4.34 -30.25
CA GLY A 46 20.78 -5.27 -29.34
C GLY A 46 19.29 -5.01 -29.14
N ARG A 47 18.84 -5.19 -27.91
CA ARG A 47 17.43 -5.15 -27.56
C ARG A 47 17.04 -3.83 -26.93
N LYS A 48 15.89 -3.26 -27.33
CA LYS A 48 15.26 -2.15 -26.60
C LYS A 48 14.41 -2.69 -25.46
N VAL A 49 14.40 -1.98 -24.35
CA VAL A 49 13.58 -2.30 -23.17
C VAL A 49 12.67 -1.13 -22.84
N VAL A 50 11.41 -1.41 -22.68
CA VAL A 50 10.41 -0.46 -22.21
C VAL A 50 9.88 -0.95 -20.88
N LEU A 51 9.97 -0.14 -19.84
CA LEU A 51 9.33 -0.38 -18.56
C LEU A 51 8.14 0.58 -18.40
N LEU A 52 6.95 0.05 -18.12
CA LEU A 52 5.75 0.82 -17.84
C LEU A 52 5.20 0.43 -16.47
N GLU A 53 5.18 1.38 -15.53
CA GLU A 53 4.80 1.15 -14.13
C GLU A 53 4.10 2.36 -13.50
N PRO A 54 2.94 2.19 -12.85
CA PRO A 54 2.07 1.01 -12.92
C PRO A 54 1.15 1.06 -14.15
N VAL A 55 0.93 -0.09 -14.77
CA VAL A 55 0.12 -0.19 -16.00
C VAL A 55 -1.33 0.27 -15.80
N GLU A 56 -1.89 -0.01 -14.63
CA GLU A 56 -3.26 0.42 -14.27
C GLU A 56 -3.44 1.93 -14.11
N ALA A 57 -2.35 2.70 -14.11
CA ALA A 57 -2.43 4.16 -14.14
C ALA A 57 -2.77 4.73 -15.52
N MET A 58 -2.71 3.93 -16.58
CA MET A 58 -3.14 4.36 -17.91
C MET A 58 -4.64 4.63 -17.97
N ASN A 59 -5.02 5.76 -18.54
CA ASN A 59 -6.42 5.96 -18.92
C ASN A 59 -6.78 5.08 -20.16
N LEU A 60 -8.08 4.97 -20.44
CA LEU A 60 -8.57 4.12 -21.53
C LEU A 60 -7.94 4.45 -22.91
N ASN A 61 -7.76 5.75 -23.20
CA ASN A 61 -7.17 6.19 -24.46
C ASN A 61 -5.68 5.84 -24.55
N ALA A 62 -4.94 5.99 -23.46
CA ALA A 62 -3.55 5.60 -23.35
C ALA A 62 -3.37 4.09 -23.56
N ALA A 63 -4.20 3.29 -22.88
CA ALA A 63 -4.16 1.84 -23.02
C ALA A 63 -4.47 1.39 -24.46
N ASN A 64 -5.46 1.99 -25.11
CA ASN A 64 -5.78 1.68 -26.51
C ASN A 64 -4.66 2.07 -27.48
N ALA A 65 -3.96 3.19 -27.23
CA ALA A 65 -2.83 3.61 -28.05
C ALA A 65 -1.63 2.62 -28.01
N LEU A 66 -1.50 1.88 -26.90
CA LEU A 66 -0.42 0.91 -26.72
C LEU A 66 -0.68 -0.43 -27.43
N LEU A 67 -1.95 -0.80 -27.69
CA LEU A 67 -2.35 -2.16 -28.14
C LEU A 67 -1.57 -2.62 -29.39
N LYS A 68 -1.37 -1.75 -30.38
CA LYS A 68 -0.64 -2.12 -31.60
C LYS A 68 0.81 -2.51 -31.31
N SER A 69 1.47 -1.77 -30.40
CA SER A 69 2.86 -2.06 -30.01
C SER A 69 2.98 -3.31 -29.16
N LEU A 70 1.90 -3.72 -28.47
CA LEU A 70 1.86 -4.99 -27.76
C LEU A 70 1.65 -6.19 -28.69
N GLU A 71 0.89 -6.02 -29.79
CA GLU A 71 0.70 -7.09 -30.79
C GLU A 71 1.94 -7.31 -31.65
N GLU A 72 2.53 -6.23 -32.14
CA GLU A 72 3.64 -6.27 -33.10
C GLU A 72 4.72 -5.28 -32.67
N PRO A 73 5.51 -5.60 -31.61
CA PRO A 73 6.60 -4.74 -31.20
C PRO A 73 7.65 -4.67 -32.31
N SER A 74 8.06 -3.46 -32.71
CA SER A 74 9.04 -3.26 -33.77
C SER A 74 10.44 -3.72 -33.34
N GLY A 75 11.12 -4.49 -34.21
CA GLY A 75 12.46 -4.97 -33.96
C GLY A 75 12.56 -5.90 -32.75
N ASP A 76 13.72 -5.96 -32.11
CA ASP A 76 13.95 -6.73 -30.87
C ASP A 76 13.65 -5.85 -29.65
N THR A 77 12.35 -5.55 -29.43
CA THR A 77 11.87 -4.73 -28.31
C THR A 77 11.16 -5.60 -27.27
N VAL A 78 11.50 -5.41 -26.00
CA VAL A 78 10.82 -6.04 -24.85
C VAL A 78 10.04 -4.97 -24.10
N LEU A 79 8.72 -5.21 -23.90
CA LEU A 79 7.87 -4.37 -23.08
C LEU A 79 7.62 -5.08 -21.74
N LEU A 80 8.06 -4.46 -20.65
CA LEU A 80 7.84 -4.89 -19.27
C LEU A 80 6.74 -4.03 -18.68
N LEU A 81 5.57 -4.65 -18.44
CA LEU A 81 4.39 -4.00 -17.91
C LEU A 81 4.21 -4.44 -16.46
N VAL A 82 4.47 -3.56 -15.51
CA VAL A 82 4.33 -3.84 -14.07
C VAL A 82 2.96 -3.39 -13.58
N SER A 83 2.23 -4.29 -12.94
CA SER A 83 0.92 -3.99 -12.35
C SER A 83 0.85 -4.44 -10.91
N HIS A 84 0.37 -3.56 -10.04
CA HIS A 84 0.06 -3.85 -8.63
C HIS A 84 -1.40 -4.26 -8.43
N GLN A 85 -2.26 -3.97 -9.43
CA GLN A 85 -3.69 -4.27 -9.40
C GLN A 85 -4.15 -4.92 -10.72
N PRO A 86 -3.78 -6.20 -10.98
CA PRO A 86 -4.07 -6.86 -12.27
C PRO A 86 -5.57 -6.94 -12.59
N SER A 87 -6.45 -6.88 -11.58
CA SER A 87 -7.91 -6.86 -11.77
C SER A 87 -8.41 -5.59 -12.47
N ARG A 88 -7.68 -4.49 -12.39
CA ARG A 88 -8.02 -3.20 -13.04
C ARG A 88 -7.55 -3.08 -14.47
N LEU A 89 -6.67 -3.98 -14.93
CA LEU A 89 -6.17 -3.95 -16.29
C LEU A 89 -7.25 -4.33 -17.30
N LEU A 90 -7.27 -3.62 -18.43
CA LEU A 90 -8.16 -3.96 -19.53
C LEU A 90 -7.87 -5.38 -20.04
N PRO A 91 -8.91 -6.18 -20.31
CA PRO A 91 -8.75 -7.52 -20.90
C PRO A 91 -7.96 -7.51 -22.21
N THR A 92 -8.09 -6.43 -23.00
CA THR A 92 -7.38 -6.23 -24.28
C THR A 92 -5.86 -6.09 -24.09
N VAL A 93 -5.39 -5.50 -23.00
CA VAL A 93 -3.96 -5.45 -22.65
C VAL A 93 -3.49 -6.80 -22.16
N LYS A 94 -4.24 -7.41 -21.23
CA LYS A 94 -3.89 -8.71 -20.65
C LYS A 94 -3.74 -9.82 -21.70
N SER A 95 -4.63 -9.85 -22.71
CA SER A 95 -4.63 -10.88 -23.75
C SER A 95 -3.41 -10.83 -24.68
N ARG A 96 -2.67 -9.71 -24.68
CA ARG A 96 -1.49 -9.47 -25.53
C ARG A 96 -0.17 -9.58 -24.78
N CYS A 97 -0.23 -9.90 -23.48
CA CYS A 97 0.96 -9.99 -22.64
C CYS A 97 1.09 -11.39 -22.04
N VAL A 98 2.31 -11.87 -21.94
CA VAL A 98 2.62 -13.03 -21.10
C VAL A 98 2.55 -12.57 -19.65
N GLN A 99 1.71 -13.21 -18.85
CA GLN A 99 1.54 -12.85 -17.45
C GLN A 99 2.52 -13.64 -16.58
N GLN A 100 3.37 -12.93 -15.87
CA GLN A 100 4.29 -13.49 -14.88
C GLN A 100 3.87 -13.04 -13.49
N ALA A 101 3.46 -13.98 -12.63
CA ALA A 101 3.19 -13.67 -11.23
C ALA A 101 4.51 -13.47 -10.47
N CYS A 102 4.57 -12.42 -9.67
CA CYS A 102 5.67 -12.14 -8.74
C CYS A 102 5.13 -12.25 -7.30
N PRO A 103 4.98 -13.48 -6.76
CA PRO A 103 4.47 -13.67 -5.42
C PRO A 103 5.41 -13.09 -4.38
N LEU A 104 4.86 -12.75 -3.20
CA LEU A 104 5.70 -12.41 -2.05
C LEU A 104 6.55 -13.64 -1.68
N PRO A 105 7.80 -13.43 -1.24
CA PRO A 105 8.61 -14.51 -0.70
C PRO A 105 7.94 -15.15 0.53
N SER A 106 8.32 -16.36 0.86
CA SER A 106 7.86 -16.98 2.10
C SER A 106 8.29 -16.16 3.33
N THR A 107 7.54 -16.26 4.43
CA THR A 107 7.89 -15.59 5.68
C THR A 107 9.31 -15.88 6.11
N GLY A 108 9.76 -17.14 5.98
CA GLY A 108 11.12 -17.55 6.35
C GLY A 108 12.19 -16.87 5.50
N GLU A 109 12.03 -16.83 4.17
CA GLU A 109 12.94 -16.14 3.25
C GLU A 109 12.96 -14.64 3.52
N SER A 110 11.78 -14.05 3.71
CA SER A 110 11.64 -12.62 4.03
C SER A 110 12.37 -12.24 5.31
N LEU A 111 12.20 -13.02 6.40
CA LEU A 111 12.88 -12.78 7.67
C LEU A 111 14.40 -12.96 7.55
N LEU A 112 14.86 -13.99 6.84
CA LEU A 112 16.29 -14.22 6.62
C LEU A 112 16.93 -13.03 5.91
N TRP A 113 16.30 -12.53 4.86
CA TRP A 113 16.76 -11.36 4.12
C TRP A 113 16.71 -10.08 4.96
N LEU A 114 15.62 -9.85 5.70
CA LEU A 114 15.43 -8.67 6.54
C LEU A 114 16.48 -8.58 7.66
N ARG A 115 16.87 -9.70 8.26
CA ARG A 115 17.96 -9.73 9.26
C ARG A 115 19.28 -9.23 8.72
N SER A 116 19.56 -9.43 7.44
CA SER A 116 20.77 -8.88 6.82
C SER A 116 20.60 -7.41 6.42
N ALA A 117 19.38 -7.00 6.01
CA ALA A 117 19.07 -5.63 5.57
C ALA A 117 18.89 -4.67 6.76
N LEU A 118 18.43 -5.17 7.91
CA LEU A 118 18.15 -4.44 9.15
C LEU A 118 18.95 -5.03 10.31
N ALA A 119 20.27 -5.14 10.15
CA ALA A 119 21.16 -5.84 11.09
C ALA A 119 21.14 -5.26 12.52
N ASP A 120 20.82 -3.97 12.66
CA ASP A 120 20.78 -3.27 13.96
C ASP A 120 19.37 -3.30 14.61
N VAL A 121 18.40 -4.01 14.02
CA VAL A 121 17.02 -4.10 14.50
C VAL A 121 16.78 -5.43 15.19
N GLU A 122 16.12 -5.41 16.35
CA GLU A 122 15.79 -6.64 17.08
C GLU A 122 14.87 -7.57 16.27
N ASP A 123 15.08 -8.88 16.38
CA ASP A 123 14.31 -9.91 15.65
C ASP A 123 12.79 -9.77 15.83
N ALA A 124 12.33 -9.41 17.01
CA ALA A 124 10.92 -9.18 17.28
C ALA A 124 10.37 -7.99 16.46
N GLN A 125 11.12 -6.90 16.39
CA GLN A 125 10.73 -5.73 15.59
C GLN A 125 10.77 -6.01 14.08
N VAL A 126 11.70 -6.83 13.62
CA VAL A 126 11.75 -7.29 12.21
C VAL A 126 10.51 -8.10 11.86
N GLN A 127 10.06 -8.98 12.77
CA GLN A 127 8.82 -9.75 12.58
C GLN A 127 7.59 -8.83 12.54
N ASP A 128 7.50 -7.88 13.48
CA ASP A 128 6.41 -6.90 13.51
C ASP A 128 6.37 -6.05 12.24
N LEU A 129 7.52 -5.58 11.75
CA LEU A 129 7.64 -4.84 10.50
C LEU A 129 7.16 -5.67 9.31
N LEU A 130 7.58 -6.93 9.21
CA LEU A 130 7.14 -7.81 8.12
C LEU A 130 5.63 -8.07 8.18
N GLN A 131 5.07 -8.22 9.36
CA GLN A 131 3.62 -8.38 9.53
C GLN A 131 2.87 -7.10 9.14
N LEU A 132 3.33 -5.92 9.57
CA LEU A 132 2.76 -4.62 9.16
C LEU A 132 2.87 -4.37 7.65
N ALA A 133 3.94 -4.88 7.04
CA ALA A 133 4.18 -4.81 5.59
C ALA A 133 3.38 -5.85 4.78
N GLY A 134 2.45 -6.60 5.40
CA GLY A 134 1.67 -7.64 4.72
C GLY A 134 2.54 -8.74 4.10
N GLY A 135 3.71 -9.03 4.67
CA GLY A 135 4.66 -10.05 4.18
C GLY A 135 5.65 -9.53 3.12
N SER A 136 5.62 -8.25 2.76
CA SER A 136 6.57 -7.65 1.80
C SER A 136 7.86 -7.21 2.51
N PRO A 137 9.03 -7.84 2.24
CA PRO A 137 10.27 -7.46 2.89
C PRO A 137 10.75 -6.06 2.48
N LEU A 138 10.55 -5.64 1.24
CA LEU A 138 10.93 -4.30 0.79
C LEU A 138 10.08 -3.22 1.46
N GLU A 139 8.78 -3.47 1.61
CA GLU A 139 7.88 -2.58 2.35
C GLU A 139 8.26 -2.53 3.84
N ALA A 140 8.66 -3.65 4.46
CA ALA A 140 9.14 -3.67 5.83
C ALA A 140 10.35 -2.74 6.06
N VAL A 141 11.32 -2.75 5.13
CA VAL A 141 12.47 -1.81 5.16
C VAL A 141 12.00 -0.37 5.03
N ARG A 142 11.05 -0.09 4.13
CA ARG A 142 10.48 1.25 3.95
C ARG A 142 9.78 1.74 5.22
N LEU A 143 8.96 0.90 5.84
CA LEU A 143 8.27 1.21 7.10
C LEU A 143 9.25 1.46 8.25
N HIS A 144 10.33 0.67 8.32
CA HIS A 144 11.41 0.90 9.30
C HIS A 144 12.04 2.28 9.10
N GLY A 145 12.44 2.62 7.87
CA GLY A 145 13.04 3.93 7.56
C GLY A 145 12.13 5.12 7.87
N GLN A 146 10.81 4.91 7.89
CA GLN A 146 9.81 5.91 8.28
C GLN A 146 9.52 5.96 9.80
N GLY A 147 10.15 5.10 10.59
CA GLY A 147 9.94 5.02 12.04
C GLY A 147 8.53 4.55 12.45
N VAL A 148 7.89 3.72 11.62
CA VAL A 148 6.48 3.32 11.78
C VAL A 148 6.22 2.59 13.09
N LEU A 149 7.17 1.80 13.62
CA LEU A 149 7.00 1.11 14.91
C LEU A 149 6.84 2.09 16.08
N ALA A 150 7.64 3.17 16.11
CA ALA A 150 7.53 4.19 17.15
C ALA A 150 6.20 4.95 17.06
N GLN A 151 5.78 5.33 15.84
CA GLN A 151 4.48 5.95 15.59
C GLN A 151 3.33 5.04 16.01
N ARG A 152 3.41 3.74 15.68
CA ARG A 152 2.41 2.76 16.08
C ARG A 152 2.34 2.61 17.60
N ALA A 153 3.47 2.51 18.29
CA ALA A 153 3.51 2.42 19.76
C ALA A 153 2.82 3.63 20.42
N GLN A 154 3.04 4.84 19.90
CA GLN A 154 2.36 6.06 20.34
C GLN A 154 0.85 5.97 20.14
N VAL A 155 0.40 5.50 18.99
CA VAL A 155 -1.02 5.38 18.65
C VAL A 155 -1.70 4.32 19.50
N VAL A 156 -1.08 3.15 19.67
CA VAL A 156 -1.57 2.05 20.52
C VAL A 156 -1.72 2.50 21.98
N ASP A 157 -0.73 3.21 22.53
CA ASP A 157 -0.81 3.75 23.89
C ASP A 157 -1.96 4.77 24.00
N GLY A 158 -2.10 5.65 23.03
CA GLY A 158 -3.20 6.61 22.97
C GLY A 158 -4.57 5.94 22.92
N VAL A 159 -4.77 4.90 22.11
CA VAL A 159 -6.01 4.12 22.06
C VAL A 159 -6.31 3.46 23.40
N LYS A 160 -5.30 2.88 24.07
CA LYS A 160 -5.45 2.28 25.39
C LYS A 160 -5.88 3.29 26.45
N LYS A 161 -5.31 4.49 26.42
CA LYS A 161 -5.68 5.60 27.32
C LYS A 161 -7.09 6.12 27.04
N LEU A 162 -7.47 6.23 25.76
CA LEU A 162 -8.80 6.67 25.35
C LEU A 162 -9.90 5.71 25.88
N ILE A 163 -9.70 4.39 25.68
CA ILE A 163 -10.65 3.37 26.15
C ILE A 163 -10.78 3.40 27.70
N LYS A 164 -9.68 3.68 28.40
CA LYS A 164 -9.67 3.84 29.87
C LYS A 164 -10.17 5.22 30.34
N GLN A 165 -10.60 6.08 29.42
CA GLN A 165 -11.05 7.46 29.71
C GLN A 165 -9.97 8.32 30.41
N GLN A 166 -8.68 8.03 30.15
CA GLN A 166 -7.54 8.75 30.74
C GLN A 166 -7.09 9.94 29.90
N ILE A 167 -7.57 10.06 28.66
CA ILE A 167 -7.28 11.16 27.74
C ILE A 167 -8.53 11.54 26.96
N GLY A 168 -8.70 12.81 26.67
CA GLY A 168 -9.80 13.32 25.84
C GLY A 168 -9.52 13.17 24.35
N VAL A 169 -10.60 13.11 23.54
CA VAL A 169 -10.53 12.95 22.07
C VAL A 169 -9.69 14.05 21.42
N SER A 170 -9.96 15.33 21.72
CA SER A 170 -9.25 16.46 21.09
C SER A 170 -7.76 16.47 21.44
N GLN A 171 -7.41 16.21 22.71
CA GLN A 171 -6.02 16.13 23.14
C GLN A 171 -5.26 15.01 22.43
N LEU A 172 -5.92 13.84 22.26
CA LEU A 172 -5.33 12.71 21.55
C LEU A 172 -5.17 13.00 20.06
N ALA A 173 -6.19 13.60 19.41
CA ALA A 173 -6.14 14.02 18.02
C ALA A 173 -4.98 14.99 17.74
N GLU A 174 -4.75 15.96 18.60
CA GLU A 174 -3.60 16.86 18.52
C GLU A 174 -2.26 16.14 18.64
N SER A 175 -2.16 15.17 19.56
CA SER A 175 -0.92 14.40 19.77
C SER A 175 -0.52 13.55 18.57
N TRP A 176 -1.47 13.18 17.70
CA TRP A 176 -1.24 12.39 16.48
C TRP A 176 -1.07 13.24 15.22
N ASN A 177 -0.91 14.54 15.35
CA ASN A 177 -0.82 15.42 14.19
C ASN A 177 0.36 15.11 13.25
N ALA A 178 1.45 14.54 13.77
CA ALA A 178 2.62 14.12 12.99
C ALA A 178 2.49 12.74 12.35
N VAL A 179 1.55 11.88 12.80
CA VAL A 179 1.37 10.52 12.26
C VAL A 179 0.63 10.59 10.91
N PRO A 180 1.13 10.00 9.83
CA PRO A 180 0.43 10.02 8.54
C PRO A 180 -1.00 9.47 8.64
N LEU A 181 -1.99 10.21 8.09
CA LEU A 181 -3.40 9.82 8.14
C LEU A 181 -3.63 8.42 7.56
N ILE A 182 -2.94 8.10 6.48
CA ILE A 182 -3.11 6.80 5.83
C ILE A 182 -2.72 5.65 6.76
N LEU A 183 -1.62 5.77 7.52
CA LEU A 183 -1.20 4.75 8.49
C LEU A 183 -2.24 4.61 9.62
N LEU A 184 -2.79 5.72 10.11
CA LEU A 184 -3.83 5.68 11.12
C LEU A 184 -5.06 4.91 10.60
N PHE A 185 -5.58 5.27 9.42
CA PHE A 185 -6.72 4.59 8.85
C PHE A 185 -6.45 3.12 8.52
N ASP A 186 -5.24 2.78 8.04
CA ASP A 186 -4.84 1.39 7.82
C ASP A 186 -4.91 0.59 9.12
N TRP A 187 -4.29 1.07 10.21
CA TRP A 187 -4.31 0.37 11.50
C TRP A 187 -5.72 0.23 12.07
N PHE A 188 -6.54 1.28 12.01
CA PHE A 188 -7.90 1.22 12.53
C PHE A 188 -8.80 0.30 11.68
N CYS A 189 -8.63 0.26 10.36
CA CYS A 189 -9.28 -0.72 9.48
C CYS A 189 -8.90 -2.15 9.85
N ASP A 190 -7.59 -2.40 10.03
CA ASP A 190 -7.09 -3.71 10.43
C ASP A 190 -7.64 -4.15 11.78
N TRP A 191 -7.64 -3.27 12.79
CA TRP A 191 -8.19 -3.58 14.11
C TRP A 191 -9.69 -3.87 14.06
N ALA A 192 -10.46 -3.12 13.29
CA ALA A 192 -11.89 -3.38 13.11
C ALA A 192 -12.13 -4.73 12.41
N GLN A 193 -11.32 -5.07 11.40
CA GLN A 193 -11.38 -6.37 10.73
C GLN A 193 -11.00 -7.51 11.68
N LEU A 194 -9.98 -7.33 12.52
CA LEU A 194 -9.60 -8.30 13.55
C LEU A 194 -10.71 -8.52 14.58
N MET A 195 -11.43 -7.45 14.99
CA MET A 195 -12.59 -7.56 15.86
C MET A 195 -13.68 -8.41 15.23
N LEU A 196 -14.04 -8.16 13.96
CA LEU A 196 -15.03 -8.95 13.22
C LEU A 196 -14.62 -10.42 13.13
N ARG A 197 -13.36 -10.66 12.78
CA ARG A 197 -12.83 -12.03 12.68
C ARG A 197 -12.93 -12.76 14.03
N TYR A 198 -12.50 -12.11 15.11
CA TYR A 198 -12.61 -12.68 16.46
C TYR A 198 -14.05 -12.95 16.87
N GLN A 199 -15.00 -12.05 16.54
CA GLN A 199 -16.42 -12.28 16.80
C GLN A 199 -16.98 -13.51 16.10
N MET A 200 -16.47 -13.80 14.88
CA MET A 200 -16.93 -14.94 14.06
C MET A 200 -16.24 -16.26 14.43
N THR A 201 -14.96 -16.23 14.71
CA THR A 201 -14.14 -17.45 14.86
C THR A 201 -13.80 -17.79 16.31
N ARG A 202 -13.76 -16.80 17.20
CA ARG A 202 -13.24 -16.89 18.57
C ARG A 202 -11.78 -17.35 18.64
N ASP A 203 -11.05 -17.22 17.52
CA ASP A 203 -9.64 -17.59 17.42
C ASP A 203 -8.75 -16.41 17.81
N GLU A 204 -7.97 -16.60 18.88
CA GLU A 204 -7.02 -15.62 19.41
C GLU A 204 -5.72 -15.58 18.61
N SER A 205 -5.35 -16.68 17.95
CA SER A 205 -4.08 -16.79 17.22
C SER A 205 -3.98 -15.81 16.06
N GLY A 206 -5.11 -15.32 15.60
CA GLY A 206 -5.21 -14.41 14.46
C GLY A 206 -5.43 -12.95 14.81
N LEU A 207 -5.19 -12.47 16.02
CA LEU A 207 -5.47 -11.09 16.44
C LEU A 207 -4.42 -10.05 15.99
N GLY A 208 -3.56 -10.40 15.06
CA GLY A 208 -2.55 -9.48 14.53
C GLY A 208 -1.33 -9.32 15.46
N LEU A 209 -0.82 -8.11 15.61
CA LEU A 209 0.31 -7.83 16.51
C LEU A 209 -0.13 -7.85 17.98
N ALA A 210 0.74 -8.37 18.84
CA ALA A 210 0.46 -8.56 20.26
C ALA A 210 0.14 -7.27 21.02
N ASP A 211 0.55 -6.11 20.48
CA ASP A 211 0.36 -4.79 21.08
C ASP A 211 -1.11 -4.41 21.28
N MET A 212 -2.01 -4.94 20.43
CA MET A 212 -3.45 -4.63 20.44
C MET A 212 -4.35 -5.83 20.80
N HIS A 213 -3.83 -7.04 20.98
CA HIS A 213 -4.64 -8.25 21.22
C HIS A 213 -5.72 -8.03 22.28
N LYS A 214 -5.32 -7.59 23.51
CA LYS A 214 -6.26 -7.38 24.61
C LYS A 214 -7.32 -6.32 24.32
N VAL A 215 -6.96 -5.28 23.57
CA VAL A 215 -7.88 -4.21 23.21
C VAL A 215 -8.89 -4.68 22.17
N VAL A 216 -8.39 -5.36 21.12
CA VAL A 216 -9.24 -5.92 20.05
C VAL A 216 -10.20 -6.94 20.64
N GLN A 217 -9.73 -7.86 21.47
CA GLN A 217 -10.57 -8.86 22.14
C GLN A 217 -11.64 -8.19 23.03
N TYR A 218 -11.23 -7.27 23.90
CA TYR A 218 -12.15 -6.54 24.78
C TYR A 218 -13.25 -5.81 23.99
N LEU A 219 -12.86 -5.06 22.94
CA LEU A 219 -13.81 -4.33 22.12
C LEU A 219 -14.74 -5.28 21.34
N ALA A 220 -14.19 -6.39 20.80
CA ALA A 220 -14.98 -7.39 20.08
C ALA A 220 -16.04 -8.05 20.98
N GLU A 221 -15.74 -8.27 22.27
CA GLU A 221 -16.68 -8.85 23.24
C GLU A 221 -17.74 -7.86 23.73
N LYS A 222 -17.40 -6.56 23.77
CA LYS A 222 -18.28 -5.50 24.30
C LYS A 222 -19.06 -4.74 23.24
N THR A 223 -18.87 -5.05 21.96
CA THR A 223 -19.50 -4.34 20.85
C THR A 223 -20.32 -5.30 20.00
N SER A 224 -21.51 -4.91 19.59
CA SER A 224 -22.30 -5.71 18.66
C SER A 224 -21.64 -5.77 17.27
N GLN A 225 -21.81 -6.89 16.57
CA GLN A 225 -21.25 -7.10 15.22
C GLN A 225 -21.69 -6.00 14.24
N ASN A 226 -22.95 -5.57 14.32
CA ASN A 226 -23.49 -4.51 13.45
C ASN A 226 -22.76 -3.18 13.65
N LYS A 227 -22.41 -2.82 14.91
CA LYS A 227 -21.62 -1.62 15.18
C LYS A 227 -20.21 -1.71 14.61
N VAL A 228 -19.57 -2.87 14.71
CA VAL A 228 -18.21 -3.07 14.15
C VAL A 228 -18.25 -3.01 12.63
N LEU A 229 -19.26 -3.60 11.98
CA LEU A 229 -19.47 -3.51 10.52
C LEU A 229 -19.69 -2.06 10.08
N ALA A 230 -20.57 -1.33 10.75
CA ALA A 230 -20.81 0.09 10.44
C ALA A 230 -19.52 0.94 10.58
N LEU A 231 -18.73 0.68 11.62
CA LEU A 231 -17.42 1.32 11.80
C LEU A 231 -16.48 0.96 10.66
N GLN A 232 -16.41 -0.30 10.26
CA GLN A 232 -15.56 -0.76 9.17
C GLN A 232 -15.90 -0.06 7.85
N ASP A 233 -17.18 0.02 7.52
CA ASP A 233 -17.65 0.72 6.31
C ASP A 233 -17.26 2.21 6.35
N TRP A 234 -17.45 2.85 7.50
CA TRP A 234 -17.08 4.24 7.69
C TRP A 234 -15.56 4.44 7.54
N LEU A 235 -14.74 3.58 8.17
CA LEU A 235 -13.27 3.63 8.07
C LEU A 235 -12.80 3.48 6.63
N LEU A 236 -13.33 2.52 5.89
CA LEU A 236 -12.97 2.29 4.48
C LEU A 236 -13.34 3.50 3.61
N ALA A 237 -14.52 4.10 3.84
CA ALA A 237 -14.93 5.30 3.12
C ALA A 237 -14.01 6.50 3.41
N GLN A 238 -13.60 6.72 4.66
CA GLN A 238 -12.66 7.81 4.99
C GLN A 238 -11.25 7.51 4.44
N ARG A 239 -10.78 6.26 4.54
CA ARG A 239 -9.51 5.82 3.96
C ARG A 239 -9.43 6.12 2.46
N GLN A 240 -10.50 5.86 1.70
CA GLN A 240 -10.56 6.20 0.28
C GLN A 240 -10.43 7.71 0.03
N LYS A 241 -11.07 8.55 0.86
CA LYS A 241 -10.92 10.01 0.76
C LYS A 241 -9.50 10.46 1.05
N VAL A 242 -8.83 9.86 2.04
CA VAL A 242 -7.42 10.15 2.37
C VAL A 242 -6.51 9.77 1.20
N LEU A 243 -6.70 8.59 0.61
CA LEU A 243 -5.96 8.13 -0.57
C LEU A 243 -6.20 9.02 -1.80
N GLY A 244 -7.45 9.48 -2.00
CA GLY A 244 -7.81 10.39 -3.08
C GLY A 244 -7.38 11.84 -2.87
N LYS A 245 -6.55 12.13 -1.84
CA LYS A 245 -6.06 13.48 -1.51
C LYS A 245 -7.17 14.54 -1.42
N ALA A 246 -8.37 14.13 -0.96
CA ALA A 246 -9.46 15.06 -0.73
C ALA A 246 -9.02 16.17 0.26
N ASN A 247 -9.53 17.39 0.07
CA ASN A 247 -9.25 18.49 1.00
C ASN A 247 -9.98 18.24 2.33
N LEU A 248 -9.32 17.53 3.25
CA LEU A 248 -9.87 17.11 4.54
C LEU A 248 -9.31 17.97 5.67
N ASN A 249 -10.19 18.40 6.56
CA ASN A 249 -9.75 18.95 7.84
C ASN A 249 -9.21 17.80 8.70
N ARG A 250 -7.89 17.75 8.85
CA ARG A 250 -7.18 16.68 9.53
C ARG A 250 -7.64 16.48 10.99
N VAL A 251 -7.73 17.56 11.74
CA VAL A 251 -8.08 17.51 13.17
C VAL A 251 -9.50 16.97 13.33
N LEU A 252 -10.45 17.52 12.57
CA LEU A 252 -11.84 17.07 12.61
C LEU A 252 -12.00 15.61 12.22
N LEU A 253 -11.22 15.15 11.25
CA LEU A 253 -11.25 13.74 10.82
C LEU A 253 -10.69 12.80 11.90
N LEU A 254 -9.60 13.21 12.59
CA LEU A 254 -9.05 12.46 13.71
C LEU A 254 -9.99 12.43 14.90
N GLU A 255 -10.62 13.55 15.24
CA GLU A 255 -11.64 13.60 16.30
C GLU A 255 -12.81 12.68 15.96
N ALA A 256 -13.31 12.72 14.73
CA ALA A 256 -14.38 11.83 14.28
C ALA A 256 -13.98 10.35 14.41
N LEU A 257 -12.75 9.98 14.00
CA LEU A 257 -12.21 8.63 14.17
C LEU A 257 -12.20 8.19 15.63
N LEU A 258 -11.69 9.05 16.51
CA LEU A 258 -11.56 8.74 17.94
C LEU A 258 -12.92 8.67 18.65
N VAL A 259 -13.87 9.52 18.27
CA VAL A 259 -15.26 9.46 18.79
C VAL A 259 -15.93 8.15 18.37
N GLN A 260 -15.84 7.77 17.09
CA GLN A 260 -16.38 6.49 16.62
C GLN A 260 -15.77 5.30 17.40
N TRP A 261 -14.47 5.32 17.60
CA TRP A 261 -13.76 4.26 18.31
C TRP A 261 -14.12 4.20 19.79
N ALA A 262 -14.17 5.35 20.49
CA ALA A 262 -14.52 5.44 21.89
C ALA A 262 -15.99 5.04 22.19
N SER A 263 -16.88 5.16 21.19
CA SER A 263 -18.29 4.80 21.32
C SER A 263 -18.58 3.31 21.12
N LEU A 264 -17.57 2.49 20.77
CA LEU A 264 -17.75 1.06 20.50
C LEU A 264 -18.23 0.29 21.74
N PRO A 265 -17.57 0.38 22.92
CA PRO A 265 -18.05 -0.33 24.09
C PRO A 265 -19.34 0.31 24.61
N GLY A 266 -20.45 -0.40 24.49
CA GLY A 266 -21.74 0.04 24.99
C GLY A 266 -22.89 -0.85 24.52
N PRO A 267 -24.03 -0.88 25.24
CA PRO A 267 -25.19 -1.62 24.79
C PRO A 267 -25.60 -1.09 23.41
N GLY A 268 -25.90 -2.05 22.52
CA GLY A 268 -26.39 -1.78 21.18
C GLY A 268 -27.81 -1.26 21.17
#